data_08adfa0d1c9632289d5551aba1d3edf0
#
_entry.id   08adfa0d1c9632289d5551aba1d3edf0
#
_cell.length_a   1.000
_cell.length_b   1.000
_cell.length_c   1.000
_cell.angle_alpha   90.00
_cell.angle_beta   90.00
_cell.angle_gamma   90.00
#
_symmetry.space_group_name_H-M   'P 1'
#
loop_
_entity.id
_entity.type
_entity.pdbx_description
1 polymer ?
#
loop_
_entity_poly.entity_id
_entity_poly.type
_entity_poly.pdbx_seq_one_letter_code
_entity_poly.pdbx_strand_id
1 'polypeptide(L)'
;AFLVKKIDKNLLKEMVKFSLVLIPNTFMWWIINSSDRIMVSSFLGASSNGIYAISYKLPTLVSSFTLIFNRAWSYSAIKEEGAVDEEEFNNKIYSYLISIVMIIGIGIIVICKPFLSIYVSKEFYSAWKYMPFLTIGFVFLTLADFISTTFTVHKDSYGFLFSGTLGAVLNIVLNYFLIPKVQIFGAAIATCISYIAVFIFR
;
A
#
# COMPACT_ATOMS: atom_id res chain seq x y z
N ALA A 1 33.61 -4.70 13.55
CA ALA A 1 33.58 -5.49 12.31
C ALA A 1 33.23 -6.92 12.69
N PHE A 2 32.03 -7.39 12.37
CA PHE A 2 31.65 -8.80 12.56
C PHE A 2 32.28 -9.61 11.43
N LEU A 3 33.40 -10.31 11.73
CA LEU A 3 33.97 -11.28 10.82
C LEU A 3 33.16 -12.58 10.91
N VAL A 4 32.30 -12.81 9.94
CA VAL A 4 31.56 -14.07 9.79
C VAL A 4 32.57 -15.15 9.37
N LYS A 5 33.01 -15.98 10.31
CA LYS A 5 34.03 -17.01 10.07
C LYS A 5 33.53 -18.26 9.33
N LYS A 6 32.24 -18.53 9.30
CA LYS A 6 31.62 -19.63 8.54
C LYS A 6 30.23 -19.25 8.09
N ILE A 7 29.95 -19.46 6.81
CA ILE A 7 28.60 -19.32 6.24
C ILE A 7 27.89 -20.67 6.42
N ASP A 8 26.78 -20.68 7.14
CA ASP A 8 25.89 -21.85 7.20
C ASP A 8 25.13 -21.96 5.86
N LYS A 9 25.50 -22.99 5.09
CA LYS A 9 24.89 -23.22 3.75
C LYS A 9 23.41 -23.52 3.81
N ASN A 10 22.91 -24.14 4.89
CA ASN A 10 21.50 -24.47 5.04
C ASN A 10 20.70 -23.20 5.31
N LEU A 11 21.14 -22.38 6.25
CA LEU A 11 20.54 -21.08 6.53
C LEU A 11 20.57 -20.17 5.29
N LEU A 12 21.69 -20.13 4.57
CA LEU A 12 21.78 -19.36 3.32
C LEU A 12 20.75 -19.83 2.28
N LYS A 13 20.57 -21.15 2.12
CA LYS A 13 19.60 -21.72 1.20
C LYS A 13 18.17 -21.34 1.57
N GLU A 14 17.82 -21.38 2.86
CA GLU A 14 16.49 -20.96 3.35
C GLU A 14 16.26 -19.47 3.10
N MET A 15 17.23 -18.63 3.43
CA MET A 15 17.16 -17.19 3.20
C MET A 15 17.01 -16.86 1.72
N VAL A 16 17.76 -17.51 0.84
CA VAL A 16 17.66 -17.32 -0.62
C VAL A 16 16.29 -17.78 -1.13
N LYS A 17 15.80 -18.94 -0.68
CA LYS A 17 14.45 -19.42 -1.07
C LYS A 17 13.35 -18.43 -0.66
N PHE A 18 13.40 -17.92 0.56
CA PHE A 18 12.47 -16.90 1.04
C PHE A 18 12.56 -15.61 0.22
N SER A 19 13.79 -15.11 0.01
CA SER A 19 14.02 -13.87 -0.73
C SER A 19 13.61 -13.96 -2.20
N LEU A 20 13.83 -15.09 -2.86
CA LEU A 20 13.44 -15.30 -4.27
C LEU A 20 11.92 -15.17 -4.48
N VAL A 21 11.10 -15.54 -3.49
CA VAL A 21 9.64 -15.34 -3.57
C VAL A 21 9.25 -13.89 -3.30
N LEU A 22 10.03 -13.15 -2.52
CA LEU A 22 9.77 -11.74 -2.23
C LEU A 22 10.10 -10.80 -3.40
N ILE A 23 11.06 -11.16 -4.28
CA ILE A 23 11.42 -10.34 -5.46
C ILE A 23 10.21 -10.13 -6.38
N PRO A 24 9.50 -11.17 -6.85
CA PRO A 24 8.27 -11.00 -7.62
C PRO A 24 7.23 -10.14 -6.91
N ASN A 25 7.05 -10.32 -5.60
CA ASN A 25 6.10 -9.51 -4.84
C ASN A 25 6.46 -8.01 -4.86
N THR A 26 7.71 -7.66 -4.65
CA THR A 26 8.16 -6.25 -4.76
C THR A 26 7.90 -5.70 -6.16
N PHE A 27 8.10 -6.53 -7.20
CA PHE A 27 7.81 -6.16 -8.58
C PHE A 27 6.31 -5.95 -8.82
N MET A 28 5.42 -6.79 -8.24
CA MET A 28 3.97 -6.60 -8.32
C MET A 28 3.53 -5.27 -7.68
N TRP A 29 4.09 -4.91 -6.53
CA TRP A 29 3.82 -3.61 -5.89
C TRP A 29 4.31 -2.43 -6.73
N TRP A 30 5.46 -2.57 -7.39
CA TRP A 30 5.93 -1.56 -8.33
C TRP A 30 5.00 -1.43 -9.54
N ILE A 31 4.48 -2.54 -10.05
CA ILE A 31 3.50 -2.55 -11.14
C ILE A 31 2.23 -1.79 -10.70
N ILE A 32 1.63 -2.10 -9.55
CA ILE A 32 0.44 -1.38 -9.06
C ILE A 32 0.69 0.13 -9.04
N ASN A 33 1.79 0.56 -8.44
CA ASN A 33 2.08 1.98 -8.27
C ASN A 33 2.46 2.71 -9.57
N SER A 34 2.94 1.99 -10.58
CA SER A 34 3.41 2.57 -11.85
C SER A 34 2.41 2.43 -12.98
N SER A 35 1.62 1.34 -13.00
CA SER A 35 0.65 1.05 -14.06
C SER A 35 -0.40 2.14 -14.20
N ASP A 36 -0.93 2.66 -13.10
CA ASP A 36 -1.90 3.74 -13.09
C ASP A 36 -1.40 4.95 -13.88
N ARG A 37 -0.18 5.39 -13.60
CA ARG A 37 0.42 6.57 -14.22
C ARG A 37 0.72 6.35 -15.70
N ILE A 38 1.23 5.15 -16.03
CA ILE A 38 1.49 4.78 -17.44
C ILE A 38 0.17 4.77 -18.20
N MET A 39 -0.87 4.14 -17.66
CA MET A 39 -2.16 4.03 -18.32
C MET A 39 -2.89 5.38 -18.40
N VAL A 40 -2.89 6.19 -17.34
CA VAL A 40 -3.45 7.55 -17.37
C VAL A 40 -2.72 8.40 -18.41
N SER A 41 -1.38 8.32 -18.48
CA SER A 41 -0.61 9.05 -19.49
C SER A 41 -0.90 8.58 -20.91
N SER A 42 -1.05 7.27 -21.12
CA SER A 42 -1.30 6.68 -22.44
C SER A 42 -2.71 6.94 -22.96
N PHE A 43 -3.74 6.91 -22.08
CA PHE A 43 -5.13 7.12 -22.49
C PHE A 43 -5.56 8.60 -22.49
N LEU A 44 -5.03 9.41 -21.55
CA LEU A 44 -5.52 10.76 -21.29
C LEU A 44 -4.46 11.85 -21.49
N GLY A 45 -3.21 11.46 -21.73
CA GLY A 45 -2.09 12.39 -21.97
C GLY A 45 -1.40 12.87 -20.68
N ALA A 46 -0.29 13.61 -20.87
CA ALA A 46 0.61 14.02 -19.80
C ALA A 46 -0.04 15.02 -18.80
N SER A 47 -0.92 15.90 -19.27
CA SER A 47 -1.62 16.86 -18.39
C SER A 47 -2.49 16.13 -17.35
N SER A 48 -3.27 15.15 -17.77
CA SER A 48 -4.10 14.32 -16.89
C SER A 48 -3.24 13.51 -15.90
N ASN A 49 -2.09 13.01 -16.35
CA ASN A 49 -1.14 12.33 -15.46
C ASN A 49 -0.54 13.29 -14.41
N GLY A 50 -0.31 14.55 -14.76
CA GLY A 50 0.09 15.60 -13.82
C GLY A 50 -0.95 15.81 -12.71
N ILE A 51 -2.23 15.91 -13.07
CA ILE A 51 -3.34 16.02 -12.10
C ILE A 51 -3.40 14.79 -11.20
N TYR A 52 -3.29 13.59 -11.80
CA TYR A 52 -3.28 12.33 -11.05
C TYR A 52 -2.09 12.22 -10.10
N ALA A 53 -0.90 12.67 -10.53
CA ALA A 53 0.29 12.70 -9.67
C ALA A 53 0.13 13.61 -8.46
N ILE A 54 -0.53 14.77 -8.62
CA ILE A 54 -0.87 15.66 -7.50
C ILE A 54 -1.87 15.00 -6.56
N SER A 55 -2.86 14.27 -7.08
CA SER A 55 -3.87 13.61 -6.26
C SER A 55 -3.30 12.53 -5.31
N TYR A 56 -2.11 12.03 -5.56
CA TYR A 56 -1.39 11.10 -4.66
C TYR A 56 -0.68 11.78 -3.48
N LYS A 57 -0.41 13.10 -3.54
CA LYS A 57 0.48 13.78 -2.58
C LYS A 57 0.01 13.64 -1.13
N LEU A 58 -1.24 13.94 -0.84
CA LEU A 58 -1.77 13.80 0.51
C LEU A 58 -2.06 12.33 0.90
N PRO A 59 -2.71 11.50 0.03
CA PRO A 59 -2.95 10.10 0.37
C PRO A 59 -1.68 9.31 0.73
N THR A 60 -0.54 9.59 0.08
CA THR A 60 0.74 8.91 0.39
C THR A 60 1.27 9.22 1.81
N LEU A 61 0.76 10.23 2.50
CA LEU A 61 1.10 10.47 3.91
C LEU A 61 0.63 9.31 4.80
N VAL A 62 -0.49 8.66 4.46
CA VAL A 62 -0.95 7.44 5.14
C VAL A 62 0.11 6.34 5.02
N SER A 63 0.64 6.11 3.81
CA SER A 63 1.72 5.13 3.60
C SER A 63 3.01 5.48 4.36
N SER A 64 3.35 6.75 4.45
CA SER A 64 4.53 7.19 5.20
C SER A 64 4.39 6.88 6.69
N PHE A 65 3.20 7.12 7.26
CA PHE A 65 2.87 6.71 8.62
C PHE A 65 2.98 5.19 8.78
N THR A 66 2.38 4.43 7.85
CA THR A 66 2.42 2.97 7.82
C THR A 66 3.84 2.43 7.83
N LEU A 67 4.73 3.01 7.03
CA LEU A 67 6.13 2.59 6.95
C LEU A 67 6.85 2.71 8.31
N ILE A 68 6.65 3.83 9.01
CA ILE A 68 7.25 4.06 10.33
C ILE A 68 6.65 3.08 11.36
N PHE A 69 5.32 2.96 11.37
CA PHE A 69 4.61 2.07 12.27
C PHE A 69 5.03 0.61 12.06
N ASN A 70 5.04 0.12 10.83
CA ASN A 70 5.37 -1.28 10.52
C ASN A 70 6.81 -1.65 10.88
N ARG A 71 7.76 -0.70 10.79
CA ARG A 71 9.14 -0.95 11.25
C ARG A 71 9.21 -1.22 12.76
N ALA A 72 8.49 -0.43 13.55
CA ALA A 72 8.43 -0.63 14.99
C ALA A 72 7.62 -1.89 15.35
N TRP A 73 6.48 -2.08 14.67
CA TRP A 73 5.58 -3.20 14.88
C TRP A 73 6.23 -4.55 14.57
N SER A 74 6.89 -4.70 13.41
CA SER A 74 7.53 -5.96 13.01
C SER A 74 8.55 -6.44 14.04
N TYR A 75 9.28 -5.54 14.67
CA TYR A 75 10.20 -5.89 15.74
C TYR A 75 9.47 -6.44 16.98
N SER A 76 8.38 -5.79 17.37
CA SER A 76 7.57 -6.21 18.52
C SER A 76 6.86 -7.54 18.25
N ALA A 77 6.28 -7.71 17.06
CA ALA A 77 5.59 -8.94 16.66
C ALA A 77 6.53 -10.17 16.69
N ILE A 78 7.77 -10.02 16.20
CA ILE A 78 8.77 -11.11 16.25
C ILE A 78 9.18 -11.42 17.69
N LYS A 79 9.26 -10.41 18.56
CA LYS A 79 9.68 -10.59 19.96
C LYS A 79 8.58 -11.26 20.81
N GLU A 80 7.33 -10.98 20.53
CA GLU A 80 6.16 -11.51 21.25
C GLU A 80 5.64 -12.83 20.64
N GLU A 81 6.26 -13.33 19.55
CA GLU A 81 5.89 -14.61 18.91
C GLU A 81 5.94 -15.76 19.91
N GLY A 82 4.79 -16.43 20.10
CA GLY A 82 4.64 -17.53 21.06
C GLY A 82 4.40 -17.13 22.51
N ALA A 83 4.22 -15.84 22.84
CA ALA A 83 3.84 -15.40 24.18
C ALA A 83 2.38 -15.77 24.49
N VAL A 84 2.07 -15.97 25.79
CA VAL A 84 0.72 -16.37 26.24
C VAL A 84 -0.35 -15.34 25.86
N ASP A 85 0.02 -14.07 25.81
CA ASP A 85 -0.89 -12.94 25.56
C ASP A 85 -0.74 -12.36 24.15
N GLU A 86 -0.10 -13.09 23.22
CA GLU A 86 0.21 -12.62 21.85
C GLU A 86 -1.04 -12.14 21.11
N GLU A 87 -2.12 -12.91 21.14
CA GLU A 87 -3.36 -12.58 20.41
C GLU A 87 -4.02 -11.32 20.96
N GLU A 88 -4.11 -11.18 22.28
CA GLU A 88 -4.69 -9.99 22.92
C GLU A 88 -3.86 -8.75 22.60
N PHE A 89 -2.54 -8.87 22.67
CA PHE A 89 -1.62 -7.79 22.32
C PHE A 89 -1.78 -7.35 20.86
N ASN A 90 -1.79 -8.30 19.92
CA ASN A 90 -1.98 -8.05 18.50
C ASN A 90 -3.31 -7.35 18.21
N ASN A 91 -4.40 -7.82 18.79
CA ASN A 91 -5.74 -7.25 18.63
C ASN A 91 -5.83 -5.81 19.16
N LYS A 92 -5.19 -5.53 20.29
CA LYS A 92 -5.14 -4.19 20.88
C LYS A 92 -4.38 -3.21 20.01
N ILE A 93 -3.22 -3.61 19.50
CA ILE A 93 -2.41 -2.78 18.60
C ILE A 93 -3.15 -2.53 17.28
N TYR A 94 -3.81 -3.57 16.73
CA TYR A 94 -4.60 -3.42 15.52
C TYR A 94 -5.77 -2.44 15.69
N SER A 95 -6.46 -2.48 16.82
CA SER A 95 -7.54 -1.54 17.15
C SER A 95 -7.05 -0.08 17.21
N TYR A 96 -5.88 0.15 17.82
CA TYR A 96 -5.26 1.48 17.83
C TYR A 96 -4.85 1.91 16.42
N LEU A 97 -4.27 1.02 15.64
CA LEU A 97 -3.89 1.32 14.26
C LEU A 97 -5.11 1.74 13.42
N ILE A 98 -6.21 0.98 13.49
CA ILE A 98 -7.46 1.32 12.80
C ILE A 98 -7.88 2.74 13.18
N SER A 99 -7.94 3.04 14.47
CA SER A 99 -8.40 4.35 14.96
C SER A 99 -7.53 5.49 14.44
N ILE A 100 -6.21 5.35 14.52
CA ILE A 100 -5.26 6.37 14.08
C ILE A 100 -5.34 6.58 12.57
N VAL A 101 -5.34 5.49 11.78
CA VAL A 101 -5.34 5.57 10.32
C VAL A 101 -6.67 6.12 9.80
N MET A 102 -7.79 5.79 10.45
CA MET A 102 -9.09 6.38 10.12
C MET A 102 -9.12 7.88 10.41
N ILE A 103 -8.59 8.33 11.56
CA ILE A 103 -8.49 9.76 11.88
C ILE A 103 -7.62 10.50 10.85
N ILE A 104 -6.46 9.95 10.49
CA ILE A 104 -5.58 10.52 9.46
C ILE A 104 -6.31 10.57 8.12
N GLY A 105 -6.97 9.49 7.70
CA GLY A 105 -7.70 9.41 6.44
C GLY A 105 -8.83 10.43 6.35
N ILE A 106 -9.66 10.53 7.38
CA ILE A 106 -10.73 11.53 7.47
C ILE A 106 -10.15 12.95 7.44
N GLY A 107 -9.07 13.19 8.20
CA GLY A 107 -8.37 14.47 8.21
C GLY A 107 -7.88 14.88 6.81
N ILE A 108 -7.27 13.96 6.08
CA ILE A 108 -6.83 14.20 4.70
C ILE A 108 -8.01 14.53 3.79
N ILE A 109 -9.12 13.78 3.86
CA ILE A 109 -10.31 14.01 3.03
C ILE A 109 -10.91 15.40 3.29
N VAL A 110 -10.99 15.82 4.55
CA VAL A 110 -11.53 17.13 4.93
C VAL A 110 -10.62 18.27 4.46
N ILE A 111 -9.30 18.09 4.62
CA ILE A 111 -8.31 19.15 4.36
C ILE A 111 -7.90 19.21 2.87
N CYS A 112 -8.05 18.15 2.08
CA CYS A 112 -7.52 18.08 0.71
C CYS A 112 -7.98 19.25 -0.18
N LYS A 113 -9.24 19.65 -0.12
CA LYS A 113 -9.80 20.73 -0.94
C LYS A 113 -9.24 22.10 -0.56
N PRO A 114 -9.30 22.60 0.69
CA PRO A 114 -8.69 23.86 1.08
C PRO A 114 -7.17 23.87 0.95
N PHE A 115 -6.49 22.76 1.23
CA PHE A 115 -5.06 22.64 1.07
C PHE A 115 -4.61 22.87 -0.38
N LEU A 116 -5.26 22.18 -1.34
CA LEU A 116 -4.92 22.33 -2.75
C LEU A 116 -5.24 23.73 -3.30
N SER A 117 -6.20 24.44 -2.74
CA SER A 117 -6.49 25.82 -3.17
C SER A 117 -5.33 26.78 -2.93
N ILE A 118 -4.47 26.47 -1.96
CA ILE A 118 -3.29 27.27 -1.59
C ILE A 118 -2.02 26.69 -2.21
N TYR A 119 -1.92 25.37 -2.28
CA TYR A 119 -0.68 24.66 -2.59
C TYR A 119 -0.40 24.51 -4.10
N VAL A 120 -1.44 24.42 -4.95
CA VAL A 120 -1.27 24.18 -6.38
C VAL A 120 -1.83 25.30 -7.25
N SER A 121 -1.34 25.39 -8.50
CA SER A 121 -1.91 26.28 -9.49
C SER A 121 -3.33 25.83 -9.88
N LYS A 122 -4.12 26.78 -10.44
CA LYS A 122 -5.53 26.52 -10.85
C LYS A 122 -5.70 25.32 -11.76
N GLU A 123 -4.70 25.05 -12.59
CA GLU A 123 -4.68 23.92 -13.55
C GLU A 123 -4.76 22.56 -12.83
N PHE A 124 -4.08 22.40 -11.70
CA PHE A 124 -4.04 21.15 -10.94
C PHE A 124 -5.07 21.09 -9.81
N TYR A 125 -5.83 22.15 -9.60
CA TYR A 125 -6.79 22.21 -8.48
C TYR A 125 -7.80 21.06 -8.50
N SER A 126 -8.21 20.58 -9.68
CA SER A 126 -9.16 19.48 -9.82
C SER A 126 -8.70 18.16 -9.17
N ALA A 127 -7.40 18.02 -8.81
CA ALA A 127 -6.84 16.83 -8.17
C ALA A 127 -7.52 16.47 -6.84
N TRP A 128 -8.09 17.46 -6.10
CA TRP A 128 -8.80 17.19 -4.85
C TRP A 128 -9.96 16.20 -4.99
N LYS A 129 -10.59 16.13 -6.18
CA LYS A 129 -11.73 15.25 -6.45
C LYS A 129 -11.38 13.76 -6.37
N TYR A 130 -10.12 13.41 -6.68
CA TYR A 130 -9.63 12.03 -6.74
C TYR A 130 -9.00 11.59 -5.41
N MET A 131 -8.54 12.54 -4.59
CA MET A 131 -7.88 12.28 -3.31
C MET A 131 -8.68 11.42 -2.33
N PRO A 132 -10.01 11.63 -2.14
CA PRO A 132 -10.78 10.79 -1.22
C PRO A 132 -10.72 9.31 -1.55
N PHE A 133 -10.87 8.93 -2.83
CA PHE A 133 -10.80 7.54 -3.26
C PHE A 133 -9.43 6.93 -3.00
N LEU A 134 -8.37 7.66 -3.35
CA LEU A 134 -7.00 7.24 -3.08
C LEU A 134 -6.74 7.12 -1.58
N THR A 135 -7.20 8.08 -0.77
CA THR A 135 -7.04 8.04 0.69
C THR A 135 -7.71 6.82 1.28
N ILE A 136 -8.94 6.50 0.88
CA ILE A 136 -9.64 5.28 1.30
C ILE A 136 -8.81 4.05 0.92
N GLY A 137 -8.34 3.97 -0.31
CA GLY A 137 -7.46 2.88 -0.76
C GLY A 137 -6.22 2.72 0.12
N PHE A 138 -5.51 3.81 0.42
CA PHE A 138 -4.32 3.77 1.27
C PHE A 138 -4.62 3.40 2.73
N VAL A 139 -5.78 3.77 3.25
CA VAL A 139 -6.25 3.30 4.58
C VAL A 139 -6.37 1.77 4.58
N PHE A 140 -7.07 1.18 3.61
CA PHE A 140 -7.21 -0.27 3.51
C PHE A 140 -5.89 -0.98 3.25
N LEU A 141 -5.01 -0.39 2.43
CA LEU A 141 -3.67 -0.91 2.22
C LEU A 141 -2.87 -0.97 3.54
N THR A 142 -2.96 0.08 4.37
CA THR A 142 -2.30 0.10 5.68
C THR A 142 -2.78 -1.03 6.59
N LEU A 143 -4.10 -1.27 6.62
CA LEU A 143 -4.67 -2.36 7.41
C LEU A 143 -4.22 -3.73 6.86
N ALA A 144 -4.17 -3.88 5.53
CA ALA A 144 -3.64 -5.08 4.89
C ALA A 144 -2.15 -5.30 5.20
N ASP A 145 -1.35 -4.25 5.25
CA ASP A 145 0.08 -4.33 5.56
C ASP A 145 0.34 -4.74 7.01
N PHE A 146 -0.51 -4.33 7.94
CA PHE A 146 -0.43 -4.84 9.33
C PHE A 146 -0.66 -6.36 9.37
N ILE A 147 -1.74 -6.84 8.74
CA ILE A 147 -2.05 -8.27 8.68
C ILE A 147 -0.91 -9.04 8.00
N SER A 148 -0.27 -8.45 6.99
CA SER A 148 0.84 -9.10 6.28
C SER A 148 2.10 -9.31 7.11
N THR A 149 2.23 -8.66 8.26
CA THR A 149 3.31 -8.94 9.22
C THR A 149 3.24 -10.40 9.67
N THR A 150 2.04 -10.96 9.83
CA THR A 150 1.83 -12.37 10.17
C THR A 150 2.44 -13.30 9.12
N PHE A 151 2.31 -13.01 7.82
CA PHE A 151 2.97 -13.79 6.77
C PHE A 151 4.50 -13.75 6.88
N THR A 152 5.04 -12.61 7.33
CA THR A 152 6.50 -12.45 7.52
C THR A 152 6.96 -13.23 8.74
N VAL A 153 6.24 -13.19 9.85
CA VAL A 153 6.53 -13.93 11.10
C VAL A 153 6.50 -15.44 10.81
N HIS A 154 5.44 -15.93 10.15
CA HIS A 154 5.30 -17.36 9.81
C HIS A 154 6.06 -17.77 8.54
N LYS A 155 6.87 -16.89 7.95
CA LYS A 155 7.63 -17.12 6.70
C LYS A 155 6.76 -17.61 5.52
N ASP A 156 5.47 -17.25 5.49
CA ASP A 156 4.58 -17.56 4.37
C ASP A 156 4.71 -16.53 3.24
N SER A 157 5.75 -16.71 2.44
CA SER A 157 6.01 -15.83 1.28
C SER A 157 4.98 -16.01 0.17
N TYR A 158 4.32 -17.16 0.06
CA TYR A 158 3.37 -17.45 -1.01
C TYR A 158 2.04 -16.70 -0.81
N GLY A 159 1.48 -16.68 0.40
CA GLY A 159 0.28 -15.90 0.71
C GLY A 159 0.50 -14.41 0.44
N PHE A 160 1.68 -13.90 0.83
CA PHE A 160 2.07 -12.53 0.56
C PHE A 160 2.19 -12.21 -0.95
N LEU A 161 2.84 -13.08 -1.72
CA LEU A 161 2.98 -12.94 -3.18
C LEU A 161 1.61 -13.01 -3.88
N PHE A 162 0.75 -13.94 -3.49
CA PHE A 162 -0.55 -14.13 -4.12
C PHE A 162 -1.46 -12.90 -3.90
N SER A 163 -1.49 -12.35 -2.69
CA SER A 163 -2.25 -11.12 -2.39
C SER A 163 -1.77 -9.92 -3.21
N GLY A 164 -0.45 -9.76 -3.35
CA GLY A 164 0.14 -8.70 -4.18
C GLY A 164 -0.19 -8.86 -5.67
N THR A 165 -0.11 -10.10 -6.17
CA THR A 165 -0.46 -10.42 -7.57
C THR A 165 -1.94 -10.17 -7.85
N LEU A 166 -2.84 -10.57 -6.95
CA LEU A 166 -4.27 -10.28 -7.05
C LEU A 166 -4.53 -8.78 -7.18
N GLY A 167 -3.91 -7.98 -6.29
CA GLY A 167 -4.03 -6.52 -6.34
C GLY A 167 -3.52 -5.93 -7.66
N ALA A 168 -2.36 -6.40 -8.15
CA ALA A 168 -1.77 -5.91 -9.40
C ALA A 168 -2.64 -6.23 -10.61
N VAL A 169 -3.09 -7.46 -10.75
CA VAL A 169 -3.95 -7.89 -11.86
C VAL A 169 -5.26 -7.13 -11.84
N LEU A 170 -5.90 -7.05 -10.66
CA LEU A 170 -7.18 -6.33 -10.53
C LEU A 170 -7.02 -4.85 -10.86
N ASN A 171 -5.94 -4.22 -10.41
CA ASN A 171 -5.65 -2.82 -10.71
C ASN A 171 -5.50 -2.57 -12.22
N ILE A 172 -4.70 -3.39 -12.93
CA ILE A 172 -4.50 -3.26 -14.37
C ILE A 172 -5.82 -3.47 -15.12
N VAL A 173 -6.57 -4.51 -14.78
CA VAL A 173 -7.85 -4.82 -15.42
C VAL A 173 -8.85 -3.68 -15.23
N LEU A 174 -9.00 -3.20 -13.99
CA LEU A 174 -9.92 -2.10 -13.70
C LEU A 174 -9.50 -0.80 -14.38
N ASN A 175 -8.21 -0.48 -14.41
CA ASN A 175 -7.68 0.68 -15.11
C ASN A 175 -8.01 0.63 -16.60
N TYR A 176 -7.79 -0.53 -17.24
CA TYR A 176 -8.07 -0.71 -18.65
C TYR A 176 -9.53 -0.44 -19.02
N PHE A 177 -10.48 -0.85 -18.17
CA PHE A 177 -11.91 -0.63 -18.43
C PHE A 177 -12.43 0.71 -17.93
N LEU A 178 -11.91 1.23 -16.82
CA LEU A 178 -12.46 2.42 -16.18
C LEU A 178 -11.84 3.71 -16.70
N ILE A 179 -10.53 3.76 -17.00
CA ILE A 179 -9.90 5.00 -17.47
C ILE A 179 -10.55 5.52 -18.76
N PRO A 180 -10.85 4.71 -19.80
CA PRO A 180 -11.52 5.21 -20.98
C PRO A 180 -12.93 5.73 -20.74
N LYS A 181 -13.63 5.23 -19.71
CA LYS A 181 -15.03 5.59 -19.41
C LYS A 181 -15.17 6.80 -18.51
N VAL A 182 -14.38 6.83 -17.44
CA VAL A 182 -14.51 7.84 -16.36
C VAL A 182 -13.21 8.59 -16.09
N GLN A 183 -12.26 8.52 -17.02
CA GLN A 183 -11.01 9.26 -17.01
C GLN A 183 -10.19 9.03 -15.72
N ILE A 184 -9.65 10.10 -15.13
CA ILE A 184 -8.82 10.05 -13.92
C ILE A 184 -9.55 9.39 -12.74
N PHE A 185 -10.88 9.53 -12.64
CA PHE A 185 -11.67 8.82 -11.63
C PHE A 185 -11.53 7.31 -11.75
N GLY A 186 -11.42 6.80 -12.99
CA GLY A 186 -11.22 5.38 -13.23
C GLY A 186 -9.98 4.85 -12.55
N ALA A 187 -8.86 5.56 -12.66
CA ALA A 187 -7.61 5.19 -12.02
C ALA A 187 -7.71 5.24 -10.49
N ALA A 188 -8.31 6.31 -9.94
CA ALA A 188 -8.47 6.44 -8.49
C ALA A 188 -9.37 5.35 -7.89
N ILE A 189 -10.47 4.99 -8.58
CA ILE A 189 -11.38 3.92 -8.18
C ILE A 189 -10.71 2.55 -8.32
N ALA A 190 -9.98 2.31 -9.42
CA ALA A 190 -9.25 1.06 -9.64
C ALA A 190 -8.24 0.80 -8.52
N THR A 191 -7.45 1.81 -8.15
CA THR A 191 -6.50 1.71 -7.04
C THR A 191 -7.22 1.44 -5.71
N CYS A 192 -8.30 2.17 -5.43
CA CYS A 192 -9.10 1.98 -4.22
C CYS A 192 -9.63 0.54 -4.10
N ILE A 193 -10.28 0.04 -5.15
CA ILE A 193 -10.85 -1.32 -5.18
C ILE A 193 -9.74 -2.37 -5.05
N SER A 194 -8.62 -2.18 -5.73
CA SER A 194 -7.49 -3.13 -5.67
C SER A 194 -6.91 -3.24 -4.27
N TYR A 195 -6.76 -2.13 -3.55
CA TYR A 195 -6.26 -2.15 -2.18
C TYR A 195 -7.27 -2.73 -1.19
N ILE A 196 -8.57 -2.47 -1.39
CA ILE A 196 -9.64 -3.12 -0.62
C ILE A 196 -9.63 -4.64 -0.87
N ALA A 197 -9.48 -5.07 -2.12
CA ALA A 197 -9.40 -6.49 -2.45
C ALA A 197 -8.18 -7.18 -1.80
N VAL A 198 -7.02 -6.52 -1.79
CA VAL A 198 -5.84 -7.02 -1.06
C VAL A 198 -6.13 -7.17 0.42
N PHE A 199 -6.80 -6.19 1.03
CA PHE A 199 -7.19 -6.23 2.44
C PHE A 199 -8.15 -7.39 2.76
N ILE A 200 -9.17 -7.58 1.93
CA ILE A 200 -10.16 -8.67 2.14
C ILE A 200 -9.51 -10.05 1.97
N PHE A 201 -8.52 -10.15 1.08
CA PHE A 201 -7.83 -11.40 0.83
C PHE A 201 -6.84 -11.79 1.95
N ARG A 202 -6.26 -10.82 2.64
CA ARG A 202 -5.32 -11.04 3.75
C ARG A 202 -6.01 -11.26 5.09
#